data_ae0524629d46dea548b43e0024370fad
#
_entry.id   ae0524629d46dea548b43e0024370fad
#
_cell.length_a   1.000
_cell.length_b   1.000
_cell.length_c   1.000
_cell.angle_alpha   90.00
_cell.angle_beta   90.00
_cell.angle_gamma   90.00
#
_symmetry.space_group_name_H-M   'P 1'
#
loop_
_entity.id
_entity.type
_entity.pdbx_description
1 polymer ?
#
loop_
_entity_poly.entity_id
_entity_poly.type
_entity_poly.pdbx_seq_one_letter_code
_entity_poly.pdbx_strand_id
1 'polypeptide(L)'
;MADVARAAGVSQQTVSRVANGLPNVNEQTRQRVQAAMQELGFRPSYAGRSLRDGRYHSVGLCVNDVTKFGNLSMIDGIASAAREHNCAITLVEMSKTEEFSLAEATRRMAALPVDGIIIGMSRMAPDFETFDPLPGIGTVIVTMYAHPRVTTVDSDHYGCSLLLMDHLFELGHEQIRYIGGPSFSVDEQFRRAGWQLSLIH
;
A
#
# COMPACT_ATOMS: atom_id res chain seq x y z
N MET A 1 13.27 27.79 -7.30
CA MET A 1 14.29 27.52 -8.36
C MET A 1 15.00 28.78 -8.86
N ALA A 2 14.31 29.86 -9.17
CA ALA A 2 14.94 31.09 -9.68
C ALA A 2 16.00 31.66 -8.72
N ASP A 3 15.71 31.69 -7.42
CA ASP A 3 16.64 32.23 -6.42
C ASP A 3 17.87 31.34 -6.25
N VAL A 4 17.70 30.00 -6.27
CA VAL A 4 18.82 29.05 -6.27
C VAL A 4 19.69 29.21 -7.52
N ALA A 5 19.07 29.39 -8.69
CA ALA A 5 19.78 29.62 -9.94
C ALA A 5 20.63 30.91 -9.89
N ARG A 6 20.09 31.97 -9.33
CA ARG A 6 20.76 33.23 -9.11
C ARG A 6 21.94 33.08 -8.12
N ALA A 7 21.70 32.47 -6.98
CA ALA A 7 22.71 32.25 -5.95
C ALA A 7 23.86 31.35 -6.44
N ALA A 8 23.56 30.30 -7.17
CA ALA A 8 24.56 29.38 -7.72
C ALA A 8 25.19 29.85 -9.03
N GLY A 9 24.76 30.97 -9.63
CA GLY A 9 25.29 31.50 -10.92
C GLY A 9 25.05 30.53 -12.09
N VAL A 10 23.89 29.89 -12.17
CA VAL A 10 23.54 28.92 -13.21
C VAL A 10 22.11 29.13 -13.73
N SER A 11 21.74 28.44 -14.81
CA SER A 11 20.35 28.46 -15.29
C SER A 11 19.40 27.65 -14.38
N GLN A 12 18.10 27.98 -14.37
CA GLN A 12 17.08 27.18 -13.68
C GLN A 12 17.04 25.74 -14.18
N GLN A 13 17.37 25.51 -15.45
CA GLN A 13 17.48 24.17 -16.02
C GLN A 13 18.62 23.37 -15.38
N THR A 14 19.77 24.01 -15.11
CA THR A 14 20.87 23.38 -14.38
C THR A 14 20.49 23.06 -12.95
N VAL A 15 19.80 23.96 -12.25
CA VAL A 15 19.24 23.70 -10.92
C VAL A 15 18.29 22.50 -10.96
N SER A 16 17.38 22.45 -11.93
CA SER A 16 16.47 21.33 -12.11
C SER A 16 17.19 19.99 -12.34
N ARG A 17 18.26 19.99 -13.15
CA ARG A 17 19.09 18.78 -13.38
C ARG A 17 19.76 18.29 -12.10
N VAL A 18 20.35 19.20 -11.33
CA VAL A 18 20.98 18.85 -10.04
C VAL A 18 19.94 18.34 -9.04
N ALA A 19 18.80 19.03 -8.91
CA ALA A 19 17.71 18.65 -8.01
C ALA A 19 17.11 17.26 -8.29
N ASN A 20 17.21 16.82 -9.55
CA ASN A 20 16.70 15.52 -9.98
C ASN A 20 17.81 14.45 -10.16
N GLY A 21 19.03 14.72 -9.73
CA GLY A 21 20.13 13.77 -9.81
C GLY A 21 20.55 13.39 -11.22
N LEU A 22 20.17 14.17 -12.24
CA LEU A 22 20.45 13.84 -13.64
C LEU A 22 21.96 13.91 -13.93
N PRO A 23 22.49 13.02 -14.80
CA PRO A 23 23.86 13.12 -15.30
C PRO A 23 24.03 14.41 -16.14
N ASN A 24 25.25 14.71 -16.56
CA ASN A 24 25.62 15.86 -17.38
C ASN A 24 25.60 17.23 -16.67
N VAL A 25 25.88 17.22 -15.36
CA VAL A 25 26.29 18.42 -14.62
C VAL A 25 27.62 18.12 -13.98
N ASN A 26 28.64 18.98 -14.23
CA ASN A 26 29.96 18.77 -13.63
C ASN A 26 29.86 18.87 -12.08
N GLU A 27 30.78 18.20 -11.42
CA GLU A 27 30.73 18.06 -9.95
C GLU A 27 30.81 19.40 -9.21
N GLN A 28 31.66 20.32 -9.71
CA GLN A 28 31.80 21.65 -9.11
C GLN A 28 30.49 22.45 -9.19
N THR A 29 29.81 22.38 -10.34
CA THR A 29 28.48 23.04 -10.50
C THR A 29 27.43 22.37 -9.62
N ARG A 30 27.47 21.04 -9.50
CA ARG A 30 26.56 20.28 -8.62
C ARG A 30 26.71 20.75 -7.16
N GLN A 31 27.92 20.82 -6.66
CA GLN A 31 28.21 21.27 -5.30
C GLN A 31 27.75 22.71 -5.04
N ARG A 32 28.00 23.64 -5.96
CA ARG A 32 27.52 25.03 -5.84
C ARG A 32 25.99 25.10 -5.77
N VAL A 33 25.30 24.35 -6.61
CA VAL A 33 23.84 24.32 -6.62
C VAL A 33 23.30 23.69 -5.33
N GLN A 34 23.91 22.61 -4.86
CA GLN A 34 23.51 21.97 -3.59
C GLN A 34 23.73 22.90 -2.39
N ALA A 35 24.85 23.62 -2.35
CA ALA A 35 25.12 24.61 -1.30
C ALA A 35 24.06 25.74 -1.31
N ALA A 36 23.75 26.30 -2.48
CA ALA A 36 22.71 27.32 -2.63
C ALA A 36 21.31 26.79 -2.24
N MET A 37 21.00 25.53 -2.53
CA MET A 37 19.76 24.89 -2.09
C MET A 37 19.68 24.81 -0.56
N GLN A 38 20.75 24.40 0.10
CA GLN A 38 20.82 24.31 1.56
C GLN A 38 20.69 25.69 2.22
N GLU A 39 21.43 26.68 1.71
CA GLU A 39 21.41 28.05 2.25
C GLU A 39 20.03 28.71 2.13
N LEU A 40 19.33 28.49 1.01
CA LEU A 40 17.99 29.03 0.77
C LEU A 40 16.86 28.14 1.29
N GLY A 41 17.16 27.04 1.96
CA GLY A 41 16.14 26.08 2.42
C GLY A 41 15.30 25.51 1.26
N PHE A 42 15.85 25.51 0.06
CA PHE A 42 15.12 25.05 -1.13
C PHE A 42 14.95 23.53 -1.11
N ARG A 43 13.69 23.10 -1.14
CA ARG A 43 13.34 21.68 -1.35
C ARG A 43 12.71 21.52 -2.73
N PRO A 44 13.20 20.58 -3.55
CA PRO A 44 12.58 20.27 -4.84
C PRO A 44 11.11 19.94 -4.63
N SER A 45 10.22 20.65 -5.35
CA SER A 45 8.78 20.42 -5.24
C SER A 45 8.42 19.03 -5.76
N TYR A 46 7.76 18.23 -4.93
CA TYR A 46 7.20 16.94 -5.29
C TYR A 46 6.18 17.09 -6.44
N ALA A 47 5.27 18.06 -6.31
CA ALA A 47 4.28 18.38 -7.35
C ALA A 47 4.92 18.76 -8.69
N GLY A 48 6.05 19.51 -8.69
CA GLY A 48 6.75 19.88 -9.90
C GLY A 48 7.42 18.70 -10.62
N ARG A 49 7.81 17.65 -9.87
CA ARG A 49 8.30 16.39 -10.45
C ARG A 49 7.16 15.58 -11.05
N SER A 50 6.08 15.40 -10.29
CA SER A 50 4.90 14.64 -10.72
C SER A 50 4.28 15.20 -12.01
N LEU A 51 4.18 16.52 -12.12
CA LEU A 51 3.70 17.19 -13.34
C LEU A 51 4.56 16.90 -14.58
N ARG A 52 5.88 16.77 -14.38
CA ARG A 52 6.79 16.47 -15.49
C ARG A 52 6.80 14.99 -15.85
N ASP A 53 6.80 14.13 -14.86
CA ASP A 53 6.99 12.68 -15.02
C ASP A 53 5.64 11.96 -15.24
N GLY A 54 4.51 12.66 -15.05
CA GLY A 54 3.16 12.12 -15.14
C GLY A 54 2.84 11.07 -14.05
N ARG A 55 3.68 10.99 -13.03
CA ARG A 55 3.56 10.04 -11.92
C ARG A 55 3.90 10.68 -10.58
N TYR A 56 3.20 10.21 -9.55
CA TYR A 56 3.44 10.64 -8.17
C TYR A 56 4.50 9.81 -7.45
N HIS A 57 4.88 8.64 -7.95
CA HIS A 57 5.72 7.67 -7.24
C HIS A 57 5.19 7.43 -5.81
N SER A 58 3.88 7.25 -5.71
CA SER A 58 3.17 7.05 -4.46
C SER A 58 2.04 6.04 -4.64
N VAL A 59 1.89 5.14 -3.68
CA VAL A 59 0.79 4.18 -3.61
C VAL A 59 -0.10 4.56 -2.44
N GLY A 60 -1.40 4.61 -2.70
CA GLY A 60 -2.42 4.77 -1.66
C GLY A 60 -2.69 3.44 -0.97
N LEU A 61 -2.65 3.41 0.34
CA LEU A 61 -3.02 2.25 1.15
C LEU A 61 -4.20 2.62 2.04
N CYS A 62 -5.32 1.92 1.85
CA CYS A 62 -6.54 2.11 2.60
C CYS A 62 -6.82 0.91 3.48
N VAL A 63 -6.99 1.11 4.79
CA VAL A 63 -7.29 0.05 5.78
C VAL A 63 -8.34 0.53 6.77
N ASN A 64 -9.09 -0.40 7.36
CA ASN A 64 -10.13 -0.06 8.35
C ASN A 64 -9.57 0.21 9.74
N ASP A 65 -8.52 -0.51 10.14
CA ASP A 65 -7.95 -0.44 11.49
C ASP A 65 -6.47 -0.78 11.43
N VAL A 66 -5.62 0.22 11.57
CA VAL A 66 -4.15 0.06 11.53
C VAL A 66 -3.61 -0.71 12.73
N THR A 67 -4.37 -0.83 13.82
CA THR A 67 -3.88 -1.46 15.06
C THR A 67 -4.00 -2.99 15.04
N LYS A 68 -4.71 -3.57 14.08
CA LYS A 68 -4.82 -5.03 13.95
C LYS A 68 -3.49 -5.61 13.49
N PHE A 69 -3.08 -6.70 14.12
CA PHE A 69 -1.79 -7.35 13.85
C PHE A 69 -1.62 -7.73 12.37
N GLY A 70 -2.64 -8.31 11.72
CA GLY A 70 -2.59 -8.63 10.30
C GLY A 70 -2.38 -7.40 9.41
N ASN A 71 -3.04 -6.28 9.73
CA ASN A 71 -2.86 -5.02 9.01
C ASN A 71 -1.46 -4.44 9.21
N LEU A 72 -0.88 -4.54 10.42
CA LEU A 72 0.49 -4.10 10.67
C LEU A 72 1.50 -4.88 9.84
N SER A 73 1.37 -6.20 9.77
CA SER A 73 2.26 -7.04 8.95
C SER A 73 2.11 -6.74 7.45
N MET A 74 0.90 -6.52 6.97
CA MET A 74 0.62 -6.12 5.60
C MET A 74 1.24 -4.75 5.30
N ILE A 75 1.07 -3.76 6.18
CA ILE A 75 1.64 -2.41 6.04
C ILE A 75 3.18 -2.49 5.98
N ASP A 76 3.81 -3.30 6.83
CA ASP A 76 5.27 -3.47 6.84
C ASP A 76 5.77 -4.07 5.52
N GLY A 77 5.11 -5.11 5.01
CA GLY A 77 5.43 -5.71 3.72
C GLY A 77 5.28 -4.73 2.56
N ILE A 78 4.19 -3.97 2.52
CA ILE A 78 3.94 -2.94 1.51
C ILE A 78 4.99 -1.82 1.62
N ALA A 79 5.35 -1.40 2.83
CA ALA A 79 6.36 -0.36 3.06
C ALA A 79 7.75 -0.81 2.58
N SER A 80 8.09 -2.07 2.80
CA SER A 80 9.34 -2.65 2.31
C SER A 80 9.40 -2.67 0.78
N ALA A 81 8.35 -3.15 0.13
CA ALA A 81 8.25 -3.16 -1.33
C ALA A 81 8.26 -1.74 -1.92
N ALA A 82 7.52 -0.80 -1.32
CA ALA A 82 7.48 0.59 -1.77
C ALA A 82 8.87 1.24 -1.70
N ARG A 83 9.65 0.98 -0.65
CA ARG A 83 11.02 1.46 -0.50
C ARG A 83 11.93 0.91 -1.60
N GLU A 84 11.84 -0.37 -1.92
CA GLU A 84 12.62 -0.99 -3.00
C GLU A 84 12.33 -0.39 -4.38
N HIS A 85 11.09 0.03 -4.58
CA HIS A 85 10.63 0.67 -5.82
C HIS A 85 10.69 2.20 -5.79
N ASN A 86 11.30 2.82 -4.77
CA ASN A 86 11.35 4.28 -4.59
C ASN A 86 9.96 4.94 -4.64
N CYS A 87 8.97 4.26 -4.08
CA CYS A 87 7.59 4.71 -3.97
C CYS A 87 7.28 5.18 -2.55
N ALA A 88 6.55 6.28 -2.41
CA ALA A 88 5.98 6.68 -1.13
C ALA A 88 4.68 5.91 -0.86
N ILE A 89 4.25 5.89 0.41
CA ILE A 89 2.94 5.37 0.77
C ILE A 89 2.10 6.51 1.36
N THR A 90 0.89 6.64 0.85
CA THR A 90 -0.16 7.48 1.45
C THR A 90 -1.15 6.57 2.16
N LEU A 91 -1.05 6.50 3.48
CA LEU A 91 -1.94 5.66 4.30
C LEU A 91 -3.19 6.45 4.70
N VAL A 92 -4.35 5.87 4.47
CA VAL A 92 -5.64 6.38 4.92
C VAL A 92 -6.35 5.29 5.73
N GLU A 93 -6.63 5.60 7.00
CA GLU A 93 -7.50 4.77 7.82
C GLU A 93 -8.96 5.16 7.55
N MET A 94 -9.78 4.19 7.21
CA MET A 94 -11.23 4.36 7.07
C MET A 94 -11.90 4.29 8.45
N SER A 95 -13.16 4.72 8.54
CA SER A 95 -13.90 4.66 9.79
C SER A 95 -14.00 3.22 10.31
N LYS A 96 -13.76 3.04 11.61
CA LYS A 96 -13.91 1.74 12.29
C LYS A 96 -15.37 1.37 12.54
N THR A 97 -16.26 2.36 12.51
CA THR A 97 -17.67 2.26 12.90
C THR A 97 -18.65 2.29 11.75
N GLU A 98 -18.27 2.85 10.60
CA GLU A 98 -19.09 2.94 9.40
C GLU A 98 -18.89 1.72 8.50
N GLU A 99 -19.89 1.40 7.69
CA GLU A 99 -19.75 0.38 6.66
C GLU A 99 -18.64 0.80 5.68
N PHE A 100 -17.69 -0.09 5.51
CA PHE A 100 -16.59 0.10 4.58
C PHE A 100 -17.07 -0.14 3.16
N SER A 101 -16.94 0.86 2.30
CA SER A 101 -17.26 0.77 0.87
C SER A 101 -15.98 0.90 0.03
N LEU A 102 -15.79 -0.02 -0.91
CA LEU A 102 -14.66 0.00 -1.86
C LEU A 102 -14.72 1.23 -2.76
N ALA A 103 -15.91 1.60 -3.21
CA ALA A 103 -16.11 2.80 -4.03
C ALA A 103 -15.76 4.08 -3.29
N GLU A 104 -16.10 4.18 -2.00
CA GLU A 104 -15.72 5.32 -1.16
C GLU A 104 -14.21 5.38 -0.93
N ALA A 105 -13.60 4.24 -0.54
CA ALA A 105 -12.16 4.13 -0.34
C ALA A 105 -11.40 4.55 -1.60
N THR A 106 -11.80 4.03 -2.75
CA THR A 106 -11.18 4.35 -4.04
C THR A 106 -11.33 5.83 -4.40
N ARG A 107 -12.52 6.40 -4.23
CA ARG A 107 -12.77 7.83 -4.51
C ARG A 107 -11.92 8.73 -3.61
N ARG A 108 -11.82 8.39 -2.32
CA ARG A 108 -11.04 9.13 -1.35
C ARG A 108 -9.54 9.09 -1.67
N MET A 109 -9.03 7.92 -2.06
CA MET A 109 -7.64 7.75 -2.45
C MET A 109 -7.32 8.43 -3.78
N ALA A 110 -8.21 8.37 -4.76
CA ALA A 110 -8.04 9.01 -6.07
C ALA A 110 -7.99 10.55 -6.00
N ALA A 111 -8.47 11.15 -4.91
CA ALA A 111 -8.31 12.58 -4.66
C ALA A 111 -6.92 12.97 -4.13
N LEU A 112 -6.07 11.99 -3.82
CA LEU A 112 -4.72 12.16 -3.32
C LEU A 112 -3.69 11.91 -4.43
N PRO A 113 -2.46 12.41 -4.28
CA PRO A 113 -1.40 12.21 -5.27
C PRO A 113 -0.85 10.78 -5.19
N VAL A 114 -1.57 9.81 -5.76
CA VAL A 114 -1.21 8.39 -5.82
C VAL A 114 -1.32 7.85 -7.24
N ASP A 115 -0.45 6.89 -7.59
CA ASP A 115 -0.44 6.24 -8.90
C ASP A 115 -1.20 4.91 -8.91
N GLY A 116 -1.49 4.37 -7.73
CA GLY A 116 -2.21 3.13 -7.54
C GLY A 116 -2.80 3.04 -6.14
N ILE A 117 -3.73 2.12 -5.93
CA ILE A 117 -4.47 1.97 -4.69
C ILE A 117 -4.41 0.52 -4.23
N ILE A 118 -4.07 0.32 -2.95
CA ILE A 118 -4.18 -0.96 -2.26
C ILE A 118 -5.24 -0.81 -1.18
N ILE A 119 -6.22 -1.72 -1.14
CA ILE A 119 -7.30 -1.69 -0.17
C ILE A 119 -7.25 -2.97 0.66
N GLY A 120 -6.96 -2.85 1.95
CA GLY A 120 -7.03 -3.96 2.91
C GLY A 120 -8.48 -4.18 3.35
N MET A 121 -9.05 -5.32 2.99
CA MET A 121 -10.44 -5.66 3.29
C MET A 121 -10.52 -6.78 4.32
N SER A 122 -10.53 -6.42 5.61
CA SER A 122 -10.68 -7.38 6.72
C SER A 122 -12.13 -7.80 6.99
N ARG A 123 -13.09 -7.11 6.39
CA ARG A 123 -14.53 -7.38 6.43
C ARG A 123 -15.08 -7.26 5.02
N MET A 124 -16.04 -8.12 4.65
CA MET A 124 -16.69 -8.02 3.34
C MET A 124 -17.33 -6.63 3.16
N ALA A 125 -16.95 -5.96 2.09
CA ALA A 125 -17.55 -4.69 1.72
C ALA A 125 -18.92 -4.94 1.05
N PRO A 126 -19.97 -4.18 1.40
CA PRO A 126 -21.30 -4.37 0.81
C PRO A 126 -21.32 -4.23 -0.72
N ASP A 127 -20.42 -3.43 -1.25
CA ASP A 127 -20.29 -3.18 -2.67
C ASP A 127 -19.25 -4.08 -3.38
N PHE A 128 -18.73 -5.14 -2.72
CA PHE A 128 -17.66 -5.97 -3.28
C PHE A 128 -18.02 -6.52 -4.66
N GLU A 129 -19.18 -7.16 -4.81
CA GLU A 129 -19.60 -7.80 -6.06
C GLU A 129 -19.86 -6.79 -7.21
N THR A 130 -20.30 -5.58 -6.84
CA THR A 130 -20.67 -4.53 -7.81
C THR A 130 -19.55 -3.52 -8.05
N PHE A 131 -18.48 -3.59 -7.27
CA PHE A 131 -17.38 -2.64 -7.34
C PHE A 131 -16.73 -2.61 -8.72
N ASP A 132 -16.49 -1.40 -9.20
CA ASP A 132 -15.79 -1.15 -10.45
C ASP A 132 -14.63 -0.18 -10.19
N PRO A 133 -13.37 -0.58 -10.48
CA PRO A 133 -12.22 0.27 -10.24
C PRO A 133 -12.24 1.51 -11.12
N LEU A 134 -11.69 2.60 -10.64
CA LEU A 134 -11.59 3.83 -11.41
C LEU A 134 -10.63 3.64 -12.60
N PRO A 135 -11.03 4.08 -13.81
CA PRO A 135 -10.15 4.04 -14.97
C PRO A 135 -8.86 4.83 -14.72
N GLY A 136 -7.74 4.27 -15.15
CA GLY A 136 -6.43 4.93 -15.08
C GLY A 136 -5.69 4.83 -13.75
N ILE A 137 -6.30 4.26 -12.70
CA ILE A 137 -5.64 4.00 -11.42
C ILE A 137 -5.68 2.51 -11.13
N GLY A 138 -4.51 1.86 -11.08
CA GLY A 138 -4.42 0.45 -10.70
C GLY A 138 -4.92 0.23 -9.28
N THR A 139 -5.84 -0.72 -9.10
CA THR A 139 -6.41 -1.05 -7.79
C THR A 139 -6.15 -2.52 -7.47
N VAL A 140 -5.71 -2.80 -6.24
CA VAL A 140 -5.53 -4.14 -5.69
C VAL A 140 -6.30 -4.22 -4.37
N ILE A 141 -7.00 -5.32 -4.15
CA ILE A 141 -7.69 -5.58 -2.88
C ILE A 141 -6.99 -6.74 -2.17
N VAL A 142 -6.63 -6.54 -0.90
CA VAL A 142 -6.11 -7.60 -0.04
C VAL A 142 -7.28 -8.31 0.60
N THR A 143 -7.59 -9.51 0.09
CA THR A 143 -8.71 -10.36 0.51
C THR A 143 -8.59 -11.77 -0.07
N MET A 144 -9.13 -12.76 0.64
CA MET A 144 -9.24 -14.15 0.17
C MET A 144 -10.26 -14.35 -0.96
N TYR A 145 -11.18 -13.43 -1.16
CA TYR A 145 -12.21 -13.56 -2.21
C TYR A 145 -11.66 -13.09 -3.55
N ALA A 146 -11.86 -13.89 -4.60
CA ALA A 146 -11.60 -13.48 -5.97
C ALA A 146 -12.60 -12.43 -6.44
N HIS A 147 -12.12 -11.44 -7.19
CA HIS A 147 -12.97 -10.41 -7.79
C HIS A 147 -12.82 -10.42 -9.32
N PRO A 148 -13.92 -10.32 -10.10
CA PRO A 148 -13.85 -10.47 -11.56
C PRO A 148 -13.13 -9.33 -12.28
N ARG A 149 -13.01 -8.15 -11.68
CA ARG A 149 -12.50 -6.93 -12.33
C ARG A 149 -11.28 -6.31 -11.64
N VAL A 150 -10.88 -6.82 -10.49
CA VAL A 150 -9.77 -6.26 -9.69
C VAL A 150 -8.85 -7.39 -9.26
N THR A 151 -7.56 -7.15 -9.28
CA THR A 151 -6.59 -8.07 -8.71
C THR A 151 -6.80 -8.17 -7.20
N THR A 152 -6.93 -9.41 -6.71
CA THR A 152 -6.98 -9.70 -5.27
C THR A 152 -5.77 -10.51 -4.87
N VAL A 153 -5.30 -10.28 -3.66
CA VAL A 153 -4.12 -10.96 -3.08
C VAL A 153 -4.33 -11.13 -1.58
N ASP A 154 -3.99 -12.29 -1.05
CA ASP A 154 -3.97 -12.52 0.40
C ASP A 154 -3.15 -13.76 0.75
N SER A 155 -2.98 -14.01 2.05
CA SER A 155 -2.47 -15.27 2.58
C SER A 155 -3.55 -16.35 2.47
N ASP A 156 -3.16 -17.58 2.18
CA ASP A 156 -4.08 -18.72 2.18
C ASP A 156 -4.43 -19.15 3.62
N HIS A 157 -5.36 -18.45 4.23
CA HIS A 157 -5.83 -18.71 5.59
C HIS A 157 -6.50 -20.06 5.74
N TYR A 158 -7.15 -20.57 4.69
CA TYR A 158 -7.78 -21.87 4.70
C TYR A 158 -6.72 -22.99 4.67
N GLY A 159 -5.80 -22.95 3.71
CA GLY A 159 -4.71 -23.92 3.60
C GLY A 159 -3.77 -23.90 4.81
N CYS A 160 -3.48 -22.73 5.37
CA CYS A 160 -2.72 -22.62 6.62
C CYS A 160 -3.41 -23.36 7.78
N SER A 161 -4.74 -23.31 7.89
CA SER A 161 -5.46 -24.05 8.92
C SER A 161 -5.42 -25.56 8.70
N LEU A 162 -5.54 -26.03 7.47
CA LEU A 162 -5.39 -27.46 7.15
C LEU A 162 -4.00 -27.96 7.54
N LEU A 163 -2.94 -27.26 7.12
CA LEU A 163 -1.56 -27.63 7.45
C LEU A 163 -1.31 -27.68 8.96
N LEU A 164 -1.87 -26.72 9.70
CA LEU A 164 -1.73 -26.71 11.16
C LEU A 164 -2.47 -27.90 11.79
N MET A 165 -3.66 -28.22 11.31
CA MET A 165 -4.42 -29.37 11.81
C MET A 165 -3.73 -30.68 11.52
N ASP A 166 -3.22 -30.86 10.30
CA ASP A 166 -2.47 -32.06 9.91
C ASP A 166 -1.26 -32.24 10.82
N HIS A 167 -0.50 -31.16 11.05
CA HIS A 167 0.64 -31.19 11.96
C HIS A 167 0.25 -31.59 13.41
N LEU A 168 -0.86 -31.09 13.93
CA LEU A 168 -1.33 -31.45 15.26
C LEU A 168 -1.77 -32.93 15.33
N PHE A 169 -2.41 -33.46 14.29
CA PHE A 169 -2.77 -34.87 14.22
C PHE A 169 -1.53 -35.77 14.12
N GLU A 170 -0.52 -35.41 13.35
CA GLU A 170 0.75 -36.11 13.29
C GLU A 170 1.46 -36.18 14.64
N LEU A 171 1.30 -35.16 15.48
CA LEU A 171 1.81 -35.15 16.87
C LEU A 171 0.96 -35.97 17.84
N GLY A 172 -0.14 -36.59 17.38
CA GLY A 172 -1.01 -37.43 18.18
C GLY A 172 -2.09 -36.69 18.97
N HIS A 173 -2.39 -35.44 18.64
CA HIS A 173 -3.50 -34.70 19.26
C HIS A 173 -4.84 -35.15 18.66
N GLU A 174 -5.72 -35.69 19.48
CA GLU A 174 -7.06 -36.17 19.06
C GLU A 174 -8.15 -35.12 19.30
N GLN A 175 -7.97 -34.20 20.24
CA GLN A 175 -8.96 -33.21 20.62
C GLN A 175 -8.39 -31.80 20.42
N ILE A 176 -8.65 -31.22 19.26
CA ILE A 176 -8.16 -29.91 18.91
C ILE A 176 -9.31 -28.91 19.01
N ARG A 177 -9.15 -27.90 19.86
CA ARG A 177 -10.11 -26.81 20.04
C ARG A 177 -9.66 -25.57 19.30
N TYR A 178 -10.62 -24.85 18.73
CA TYR A 178 -10.39 -23.61 18.00
C TYR A 178 -10.84 -22.41 18.84
N ILE A 179 -9.94 -21.45 19.00
CA ILE A 179 -10.25 -20.14 19.57
C ILE A 179 -10.34 -19.16 18.42
N GLY A 180 -11.55 -18.80 18.02
CA GLY A 180 -11.82 -17.96 16.88
C GLY A 180 -11.75 -16.47 17.17
N GLY A 181 -11.54 -15.70 16.12
CA GLY A 181 -11.68 -14.26 16.09
C GLY A 181 -13.13 -13.80 15.86
N PRO A 182 -13.34 -12.51 15.54
CA PRO A 182 -14.66 -11.97 15.25
C PRO A 182 -15.27 -12.61 14.00
N SER A 183 -16.53 -13.03 14.07
CA SER A 183 -17.24 -13.75 12.99
C SER A 183 -17.37 -12.95 11.69
N PHE A 184 -17.29 -11.62 11.75
CA PHE A 184 -17.31 -10.75 10.58
C PHE A 184 -15.96 -10.68 9.83
N SER A 185 -14.87 -11.18 10.41
CA SER A 185 -13.56 -11.18 9.76
C SER A 185 -13.53 -12.20 8.63
N VAL A 186 -13.16 -11.76 7.43
CA VAL A 186 -12.97 -12.63 6.26
C VAL A 186 -11.94 -13.72 6.56
N ASP A 187 -10.78 -13.34 7.07
CA ASP A 187 -9.68 -14.26 7.38
C ASP A 187 -10.10 -15.33 8.42
N GLU A 188 -10.90 -14.91 9.41
CA GLU A 188 -11.42 -15.81 10.44
C GLU A 188 -12.35 -16.87 9.85
N GLN A 189 -13.22 -16.49 8.92
CA GLN A 189 -14.15 -17.42 8.28
C GLN A 189 -13.40 -18.52 7.54
N PHE A 190 -12.31 -18.17 6.81
CA PHE A 190 -11.49 -19.14 6.11
C PHE A 190 -10.69 -20.04 7.06
N ARG A 191 -10.08 -19.47 8.12
CA ARG A 191 -9.39 -20.29 9.14
C ARG A 191 -10.32 -21.26 9.83
N ARG A 192 -11.51 -20.82 10.21
CA ARG A 192 -12.54 -21.66 10.82
C ARG A 192 -13.01 -22.78 9.90
N ALA A 193 -13.21 -22.47 8.62
CA ALA A 193 -13.61 -23.48 7.64
C ALA A 193 -12.54 -24.56 7.48
N GLY A 194 -11.25 -24.21 7.43
CA GLY A 194 -10.16 -25.17 7.41
C GLY A 194 -10.10 -26.05 8.66
N TRP A 195 -10.24 -25.48 9.85
CA TRP A 195 -10.32 -26.24 11.09
C TRP A 195 -11.52 -27.20 11.11
N GLN A 196 -12.71 -26.74 10.71
CA GLN A 196 -13.91 -27.58 10.68
C GLN A 196 -13.79 -28.75 9.73
N LEU A 197 -13.23 -28.54 8.53
CA LEU A 197 -13.05 -29.62 7.54
C LEU A 197 -12.10 -30.68 8.07
N SER A 198 -11.01 -30.31 8.73
CA SER A 198 -10.02 -31.24 9.27
C SER A 198 -10.57 -32.15 10.39
N LEU A 199 -11.68 -31.78 11.04
CA LEU A 199 -12.32 -32.59 12.08
C LEU A 199 -13.21 -33.70 11.52
N ILE A 200 -13.47 -33.72 10.20
CA ILE A 200 -14.37 -34.69 9.56
C ILE A 200 -13.59 -35.92 9.05
N HIS A 201 -12.27 -35.82 9.01
CA HIS A 201 -11.36 -36.88 8.60
C HIS A 201 -10.59 -37.46 9.78
#